data_c0f36519415b426ad7b08b69ab77c88b
#
_entry.id   c0f36519415b426ad7b08b69ab77c88b
#
_cell.length_a   1.000
_cell.length_b   1.000
_cell.length_c   1.000
_cell.angle_alpha   90.00
_cell.angle_beta   90.00
_cell.angle_gamma   90.00
#
_symmetry.space_group_name_H-M   'P 1'
#
loop_
_entity.id
_entity.type
_entity.pdbx_description
1 polymer ?
#
loop_
_entity_poly.entity_id
_entity_poly.type
_entity_poly.pdbx_seq_one_letter_code
_entity_poly.pdbx_strand_id
1 'polypeptide(L)'
;MSLEEYFGDWIRVINQKELNIAIDAMNRLYSSKKVCPAAENVFRAFDLCPYNELKVVFVGQDPYPQKDVATGILFGNRADVPEDELSPSLKVVKEAAVNFEIPHNSIIFDQTLESWARQGILMINSALTVEMNKVGSHTMLWRPFIGSLLKNISMSNPGLIYVLFGSQAGTFQPYIQTGTVIKVPHPAYNARTETKMNPELFTGINRELKSKYGITIKWYKEY
;
A
#
# COMPACT_ATOMS: atom_id res chain seq x y z
N MET A 1 22.77 11.68 -1.16
CA MET A 1 21.45 12.06 -0.60
C MET A 1 21.34 11.44 0.78
N SER A 2 21.12 12.24 1.82
CA SER A 2 20.87 11.73 3.18
C SER A 2 19.48 11.13 3.30
N LEU A 3 19.21 10.38 4.41
CA LEU A 3 17.86 9.89 4.67
C LEU A 3 16.84 11.03 4.87
N GLU A 4 17.27 12.12 5.50
CA GLU A 4 16.47 13.32 5.69
C GLU A 4 16.08 13.98 4.35
N GLU A 5 17.03 14.08 3.41
CA GLU A 5 16.78 14.62 2.08
C GLU A 5 15.83 13.73 1.28
N TYR A 6 15.94 12.40 1.43
CA TYR A 6 15.09 11.45 0.71
C TYR A 6 13.67 11.39 1.28
N PHE A 7 13.54 11.20 2.58
CA PHE A 7 12.25 10.94 3.21
C PHE A 7 11.49 12.20 3.66
N GLY A 8 12.16 13.38 3.67
CA GLY A 8 11.52 14.62 4.10
C GLY A 8 10.84 14.49 5.46
N ASP A 9 9.58 14.89 5.56
CA ASP A 9 8.81 14.85 6.82
C ASP A 9 8.57 13.44 7.37
N TRP A 10 8.68 12.40 6.57
CA TRP A 10 8.60 11.02 7.02
C TRP A 10 9.69 10.66 8.05
N ILE A 11 10.85 11.35 8.01
CA ILE A 11 11.96 11.09 8.92
C ILE A 11 11.59 11.24 10.40
N ARG A 12 10.56 12.03 10.69
CA ARG A 12 10.05 12.27 12.06
C ARG A 12 9.48 11.03 12.72
N VAL A 13 9.00 10.09 11.91
CA VAL A 13 8.32 8.85 12.37
C VAL A 13 9.06 7.58 11.96
N ILE A 14 10.06 7.70 11.09
CA ILE A 14 10.91 6.59 10.66
C ILE A 14 11.94 6.26 11.77
N ASN A 15 12.00 5.00 12.15
CA ASN A 15 13.11 4.50 12.95
C ASN A 15 14.32 4.30 12.03
N GLN A 16 15.26 5.25 12.05
CA GLN A 16 16.43 5.25 11.17
C GLN A 16 17.32 4.03 11.37
N LYS A 17 17.42 3.48 12.59
CA LYS A 17 18.21 2.27 12.87
C LYS A 17 17.62 1.07 12.13
N GLU A 18 16.33 0.84 12.26
CA GLU A 18 15.65 -0.27 11.60
C GLU A 18 15.67 -0.11 10.08
N LEU A 19 15.50 1.13 9.59
CA LEU A 19 15.60 1.45 8.16
C LEU A 19 17.00 1.14 7.61
N ASN A 20 18.07 1.57 8.27
CA ASN A 20 19.45 1.33 7.83
C ASN A 20 19.75 -0.18 7.79
N ILE A 21 19.33 -0.95 8.79
CA ILE A 21 19.47 -2.41 8.79
C ILE A 21 18.76 -3.03 7.58
N ALA A 22 17.56 -2.57 7.28
CA ALA A 22 16.78 -3.07 6.14
C ALA A 22 17.42 -2.69 4.80
N ILE A 23 17.93 -1.44 4.66
CA ILE A 23 18.63 -0.97 3.45
C ILE A 23 19.92 -1.76 3.21
N ASP A 24 20.73 -2.00 4.24
CA ASP A 24 21.97 -2.77 4.12
C ASP A 24 21.71 -4.21 3.68
N ALA A 25 20.67 -4.83 4.23
CA ALA A 25 20.27 -6.18 3.83
C ALA A 25 19.70 -6.19 2.40
N MET A 26 18.88 -5.20 2.06
CA MET A 26 18.33 -5.01 0.71
C MET A 26 19.44 -4.87 -0.34
N ASN A 27 20.44 -4.04 -0.10
CA ASN A 27 21.58 -3.84 -1.00
C ASN A 27 22.33 -5.16 -1.30
N ARG A 28 22.53 -5.99 -0.26
CA ARG A 28 23.11 -7.33 -0.44
C ARG A 28 22.24 -8.25 -1.29
N LEU A 29 20.91 -8.18 -1.10
CA LEU A 29 19.96 -8.97 -1.88
C LEU A 29 19.95 -8.56 -3.35
N TYR A 30 19.91 -7.27 -3.67
CA TYR A 30 19.96 -6.78 -5.05
C TYR A 30 21.27 -7.14 -5.75
N SER A 31 22.37 -7.26 -5.03
CA SER A 31 23.67 -7.67 -5.59
C SER A 31 23.74 -9.16 -5.92
N SER A 32 22.91 -10.01 -5.31
CA SER A 32 23.01 -11.47 -5.38
C SER A 32 21.76 -12.20 -5.84
N LYS A 33 20.62 -11.54 -5.86
CA LYS A 33 19.30 -12.12 -6.14
C LYS A 33 18.52 -11.28 -7.14
N LYS A 34 17.51 -11.91 -7.75
CA LYS A 34 16.48 -11.21 -8.51
C LYS A 34 15.39 -10.77 -7.53
N VAL A 35 15.25 -9.46 -7.32
CA VAL A 35 14.37 -8.84 -6.33
C VAL A 35 13.32 -7.97 -7.02
N CYS A 36 12.11 -7.97 -6.50
CA CYS A 36 11.02 -7.08 -6.90
C CYS A 36 10.62 -6.19 -5.71
N PRO A 37 10.22 -4.94 -5.97
CA PRO A 37 10.30 -4.17 -7.22
C PRO A 37 11.75 -3.84 -7.60
N ALA A 38 11.99 -3.07 -8.66
CA ALA A 38 13.28 -2.44 -8.93
C ALA A 38 13.69 -1.52 -7.77
N ALA A 39 14.99 -1.39 -7.50
CA ALA A 39 15.51 -0.74 -6.29
C ALA A 39 15.01 0.69 -6.09
N GLU A 40 14.89 1.46 -7.17
CA GLU A 40 14.37 2.82 -7.20
C GLU A 40 12.89 2.94 -6.80
N ASN A 41 12.14 1.84 -6.86
CA ASN A 41 10.72 1.81 -6.55
C ASN A 41 10.40 1.33 -5.12
N VAL A 42 11.39 0.91 -4.33
CA VAL A 42 11.15 0.30 -3.00
C VAL A 42 10.42 1.25 -2.06
N PHE A 43 10.74 2.54 -2.10
CA PHE A 43 10.14 3.56 -1.24
C PHE A 43 9.17 4.50 -1.95
N ARG A 44 8.77 4.18 -3.19
CA ARG A 44 7.91 5.03 -4.02
C ARG A 44 6.59 5.44 -3.35
N ALA A 45 6.02 4.59 -2.51
CA ALA A 45 4.80 4.94 -1.76
C ALA A 45 4.99 6.13 -0.81
N PHE A 46 6.19 6.31 -0.26
CA PHE A 46 6.54 7.46 0.59
C PHE A 46 6.72 8.74 -0.23
N ASP A 47 7.29 8.64 -1.43
CA ASP A 47 7.50 9.78 -2.33
C ASP A 47 6.16 10.37 -2.79
N LEU A 48 5.15 9.52 -2.98
CA LEU A 48 3.84 9.92 -3.50
C LEU A 48 2.85 10.38 -2.43
N CYS A 49 3.05 9.97 -1.18
CA CYS A 49 2.20 10.34 -0.05
C CYS A 49 3.00 11.18 0.95
N PRO A 50 2.96 12.52 0.90
CA PRO A 50 3.61 13.36 1.91
C PRO A 50 3.07 13.06 3.30
N TYR A 51 3.95 13.00 4.31
CA TYR A 51 3.56 12.63 5.68
C TYR A 51 2.49 13.55 6.28
N ASN A 52 2.56 14.85 6.00
CA ASN A 52 1.59 15.83 6.48
C ASN A 52 0.19 15.68 5.85
N GLU A 53 0.09 15.02 4.70
CA GLU A 53 -1.18 14.71 4.03
C GLU A 53 -1.76 13.36 4.42
N LEU A 54 -1.03 12.54 5.20
CA LEU A 54 -1.42 11.17 5.55
C LEU A 54 -2.76 11.13 6.28
N LYS A 55 -3.69 10.33 5.74
CA LYS A 55 -5.03 10.08 6.30
C LYS A 55 -5.34 8.59 6.42
N VAL A 56 -4.83 7.80 5.47
CA VAL A 56 -5.12 6.36 5.37
C VAL A 56 -3.83 5.58 5.13
N VAL A 57 -3.71 4.40 5.73
CA VAL A 57 -2.59 3.48 5.51
C VAL A 57 -3.14 2.15 5.02
N PHE A 58 -2.78 1.78 3.81
CA PHE A 58 -3.06 0.46 3.25
C PHE A 58 -1.83 -0.43 3.39
N VAL A 59 -1.99 -1.59 4.00
CA VAL A 59 -0.90 -2.55 4.20
C VAL A 59 -1.26 -3.88 3.55
N GLY A 60 -0.48 -4.28 2.56
CA GLY A 60 -0.55 -5.60 1.93
C GLY A 60 0.51 -6.56 2.47
N GLN A 61 0.78 -7.62 1.73
CA GLN A 61 1.78 -8.63 2.12
C GLN A 61 3.14 -8.34 1.49
N ASP A 62 3.28 -8.61 0.19
CA ASP A 62 4.51 -8.52 -0.59
C ASP A 62 4.25 -7.76 -1.91
N PRO A 63 5.27 -7.16 -2.52
CA PRO A 63 5.19 -6.74 -3.92
C PRO A 63 4.88 -7.94 -4.85
N TYR A 64 4.35 -7.67 -6.02
CA TYR A 64 4.20 -8.70 -7.05
C TYR A 64 5.56 -9.36 -7.33
N PRO A 65 5.66 -10.70 -7.21
CA PRO A 65 6.96 -11.37 -7.34
C PRO A 65 7.38 -11.65 -8.79
N GLN A 66 6.54 -11.29 -9.76
CA GLN A 66 6.86 -11.41 -11.18
C GLN A 66 7.75 -10.25 -11.63
N LYS A 67 8.61 -10.53 -12.60
CA LYS A 67 9.51 -9.53 -13.18
C LYS A 67 8.73 -8.34 -13.74
N ASP A 68 9.18 -7.13 -13.44
CA ASP A 68 8.68 -5.85 -13.97
C ASP A 68 7.19 -5.54 -13.70
N VAL A 69 6.56 -6.26 -12.76
CA VAL A 69 5.15 -6.03 -12.38
C VAL A 69 5.02 -5.07 -11.19
N ALA A 70 5.81 -5.29 -10.14
CA ALA A 70 5.75 -4.47 -8.93
C ALA A 70 6.24 -3.04 -9.17
N THR A 71 5.43 -2.07 -8.77
CA THR A 71 5.68 -0.62 -8.97
C THR A 71 6.15 0.11 -7.71
N GLY A 72 6.26 -0.58 -6.57
CA GLY A 72 6.50 0.02 -5.26
C GLY A 72 5.23 0.58 -4.58
N ILE A 73 4.09 0.51 -5.26
CA ILE A 73 2.78 0.88 -4.72
C ILE A 73 1.94 -0.38 -4.56
N LEU A 74 1.34 -0.55 -3.39
CA LEU A 74 0.47 -1.69 -3.10
C LEU A 74 -0.62 -1.81 -4.18
N PHE A 75 -0.73 -2.98 -4.80
CA PHE A 75 -1.63 -3.35 -5.89
C PHE A 75 -1.42 -2.60 -7.21
N GLY A 76 -0.66 -1.50 -7.26
CA GLY A 76 -0.47 -0.71 -8.47
C GLY A 76 0.17 -1.49 -9.60
N ASN A 77 -0.30 -1.28 -10.82
CA ASN A 77 0.32 -1.75 -12.06
C ASN A 77 0.93 -0.57 -12.82
N ARG A 78 1.77 -0.85 -13.80
CA ARG A 78 2.31 0.18 -14.69
C ARG A 78 1.20 0.77 -15.57
N ALA A 79 1.35 2.02 -15.95
CA ALA A 79 0.34 2.73 -16.76
C ALA A 79 0.15 2.13 -18.18
N ASP A 80 1.18 1.47 -18.70
CA ASP A 80 1.18 0.88 -20.05
C ASP A 80 0.64 -0.56 -20.12
N VAL A 81 0.23 -1.15 -18.99
CA VAL A 81 -0.37 -2.48 -18.95
C VAL A 81 -1.81 -2.43 -19.47
N PRO A 82 -2.18 -3.24 -20.48
CA PRO A 82 -3.56 -3.34 -20.95
C PRO A 82 -4.53 -3.76 -19.84
N GLU A 83 -5.78 -3.33 -19.93
CA GLU A 83 -6.78 -3.58 -18.89
C GLU A 83 -7.03 -5.09 -18.64
N ASP A 84 -7.03 -5.89 -19.68
CA ASP A 84 -7.19 -7.34 -19.61
C ASP A 84 -5.99 -8.07 -18.99
N GLU A 85 -4.80 -7.43 -19.00
CA GLU A 85 -3.55 -7.94 -18.42
C GLU A 85 -3.28 -7.44 -17.01
N LEU A 86 -4.14 -6.58 -16.44
CA LEU A 86 -3.99 -6.10 -15.06
C LEU A 86 -3.88 -7.25 -14.06
N SER A 87 -3.07 -7.05 -13.04
CA SER A 87 -2.88 -8.04 -11.96
C SER A 87 -4.22 -8.43 -11.31
N PRO A 88 -4.45 -9.72 -11.02
CA PRO A 88 -5.72 -10.18 -10.47
C PRO A 88 -6.17 -9.43 -9.21
N SER A 89 -5.23 -9.08 -8.32
CA SER A 89 -5.54 -8.27 -7.13
C SER A 89 -6.04 -6.88 -7.49
N LEU A 90 -5.43 -6.22 -8.50
CA LEU A 90 -5.86 -4.88 -8.91
C LEU A 90 -7.25 -4.92 -9.57
N LYS A 91 -7.57 -5.94 -10.36
CA LYS A 91 -8.91 -6.12 -10.95
C LYS A 91 -9.99 -6.18 -9.85
N VAL A 92 -9.74 -6.96 -8.79
CA VAL A 92 -10.65 -7.06 -7.63
C VAL A 92 -10.79 -5.71 -6.90
N VAL A 93 -9.67 -5.02 -6.67
CA VAL A 93 -9.66 -3.70 -6.02
C VAL A 93 -10.41 -2.66 -6.88
N LYS A 94 -10.17 -2.64 -8.19
CA LYS A 94 -10.86 -1.77 -9.15
C LYS A 94 -12.37 -2.00 -9.12
N GLU A 95 -12.81 -3.26 -9.21
CA GLU A 95 -14.22 -3.61 -9.18
C GLU A 95 -14.92 -3.10 -7.91
N ALA A 96 -14.30 -3.29 -6.75
CA ALA A 96 -14.86 -2.85 -5.48
C ALA A 96 -14.83 -1.30 -5.33
N ALA A 97 -13.76 -0.64 -5.75
CA ALA A 97 -13.61 0.81 -5.63
C ALA A 97 -14.56 1.57 -6.54
N VAL A 98 -14.79 1.07 -7.76
CA VAL A 98 -15.74 1.65 -8.72
C VAL A 98 -17.16 1.27 -8.39
N ASN A 99 -17.37 0.08 -7.80
CA ASN A 99 -18.69 -0.47 -7.50
C ASN A 99 -19.62 -0.46 -8.74
N PHE A 100 -19.29 -1.28 -9.74
CA PHE A 100 -20.01 -1.34 -11.02
C PHE A 100 -21.51 -1.68 -10.93
N GLU A 101 -22.02 -2.03 -9.75
CA GLU A 101 -23.46 -2.20 -9.50
C GLU A 101 -24.20 -0.85 -9.47
N ILE A 102 -23.47 0.26 -9.22
CA ILE A 102 -24.00 1.61 -9.31
C ILE A 102 -23.78 2.12 -10.75
N PRO A 103 -24.82 2.60 -11.44
CA PRO A 103 -24.66 3.14 -12.79
C PRO A 103 -23.66 4.30 -12.82
N HIS A 104 -22.70 4.22 -13.72
CA HIS A 104 -21.75 5.29 -14.02
C HIS A 104 -21.85 5.67 -15.50
N ASN A 105 -21.68 6.94 -15.85
CA ASN A 105 -21.69 7.40 -17.24
C ASN A 105 -20.43 6.93 -17.97
N SER A 106 -19.29 7.42 -17.53
CA SER A 106 -17.96 7.01 -18.00
C SER A 106 -16.96 7.18 -16.87
N ILE A 107 -16.08 6.21 -16.69
CA ILE A 107 -15.07 6.27 -15.63
C ILE A 107 -13.67 6.18 -16.21
N ILE A 108 -12.74 6.88 -15.54
CA ILE A 108 -11.30 6.65 -15.67
C ILE A 108 -10.81 6.12 -14.34
N PHE A 109 -10.22 4.94 -14.36
CA PHE A 109 -9.56 4.35 -13.22
C PHE A 109 -8.03 4.42 -13.39
N ASP A 110 -7.35 4.97 -12.40
CA ASP A 110 -5.88 5.01 -12.38
C ASP A 110 -5.32 3.67 -11.89
N GLN A 111 -4.90 2.84 -12.83
CA GLN A 111 -4.33 1.52 -12.52
C GLN A 111 -2.97 1.57 -11.82
N THR A 112 -2.29 2.72 -11.84
CA THR A 112 -1.05 2.92 -11.08
C THR A 112 -1.31 3.13 -9.60
N LEU A 113 -2.53 3.55 -9.24
CA LEU A 113 -2.98 3.96 -7.91
C LEU A 113 -2.19 5.15 -7.33
N GLU A 114 -1.38 5.83 -8.13
CA GLU A 114 -0.67 7.04 -7.70
C GLU A 114 -1.62 8.15 -7.29
N SER A 115 -2.76 8.28 -7.99
CA SER A 115 -3.79 9.26 -7.65
C SER A 115 -4.37 9.04 -6.25
N TRP A 116 -4.41 7.79 -5.78
CA TRP A 116 -4.81 7.48 -4.41
C TRP A 116 -3.75 7.88 -3.41
N ALA A 117 -2.47 7.51 -3.68
CA ALA A 117 -1.36 7.86 -2.81
C ALA A 117 -1.24 9.39 -2.62
N ARG A 118 -1.37 10.16 -3.71
CA ARG A 118 -1.33 11.65 -3.67
C ARG A 118 -2.49 12.29 -2.91
N GLN A 119 -3.55 11.56 -2.60
CA GLN A 119 -4.66 12.02 -1.76
C GLN A 119 -4.47 11.68 -0.26
N GLY A 120 -3.27 11.25 0.14
CA GLY A 120 -2.93 10.95 1.54
C GLY A 120 -3.14 9.48 1.94
N ILE A 121 -3.03 8.56 0.98
CA ILE A 121 -3.03 7.12 1.28
C ILE A 121 -1.61 6.57 1.16
N LEU A 122 -1.00 6.18 2.28
CA LEU A 122 0.25 5.42 2.25
C LEU A 122 -0.05 3.98 1.82
N MET A 123 0.40 3.60 0.63
CA MET A 123 0.08 2.31 0.00
C MET A 123 1.29 1.38 0.00
N ILE A 124 1.54 0.69 1.13
CA ILE A 124 2.72 -0.15 1.35
C ILE A 124 2.38 -1.63 1.49
N ASN A 125 3.39 -2.46 1.29
CA ASN A 125 3.39 -3.86 1.71
C ASN A 125 4.07 -4.01 3.08
N SER A 126 3.75 -5.07 3.80
CA SER A 126 4.43 -5.45 5.05
C SER A 126 5.88 -5.92 4.83
N ALA A 127 6.21 -6.31 3.61
CA ALA A 127 7.57 -6.44 3.10
C ALA A 127 7.70 -5.56 1.85
N LEU A 128 8.63 -4.59 1.83
CA LEU A 128 8.79 -3.67 0.70
C LEU A 128 9.50 -4.31 -0.50
N THR A 129 10.12 -5.47 -0.31
CA THR A 129 10.76 -6.25 -1.36
C THR A 129 10.43 -7.73 -1.23
N VAL A 130 10.59 -8.45 -2.34
CA VAL A 130 10.42 -9.92 -2.41
C VAL A 130 11.44 -10.51 -3.39
N GLU A 131 11.98 -11.69 -3.12
CA GLU A 131 12.74 -12.44 -4.13
C GLU A 131 11.79 -12.91 -5.24
N MET A 132 12.21 -12.76 -6.49
CA MET A 132 11.39 -13.10 -7.66
C MET A 132 10.84 -14.53 -7.54
N ASN A 133 9.53 -14.66 -7.72
CA ASN A 133 8.75 -15.90 -7.60
C ASN A 133 8.75 -16.57 -6.21
N LYS A 134 9.15 -15.85 -5.13
CA LYS A 134 9.18 -16.40 -3.76
C LYS A 134 8.43 -15.51 -2.77
N VAL A 135 7.10 -15.57 -2.80
CA VAL A 135 6.22 -14.86 -1.85
C VAL A 135 6.67 -15.12 -0.40
N GLY A 136 6.71 -14.05 0.41
CA GLY A 136 7.08 -14.11 1.83
C GLY A 136 8.59 -14.11 2.11
N SER A 137 9.44 -14.16 1.07
CA SER A 137 10.90 -14.33 1.23
C SER A 137 11.59 -13.24 2.05
N HIS A 138 11.05 -12.01 2.07
CA HIS A 138 11.64 -10.88 2.78
C HIS A 138 10.78 -10.37 3.95
N THR A 139 9.73 -11.10 4.36
CA THR A 139 8.83 -10.70 5.45
C THR A 139 9.59 -10.38 6.75
N MET A 140 10.53 -11.24 7.15
CA MET A 140 11.28 -11.06 8.39
C MET A 140 12.29 -9.91 8.31
N LEU A 141 12.81 -9.62 7.13
CA LEU A 141 13.69 -8.49 6.88
C LEU A 141 13.01 -7.15 7.16
N TRP A 142 11.79 -6.97 6.62
CA TRP A 142 11.07 -5.70 6.70
C TRP A 142 10.23 -5.53 7.96
N ARG A 143 9.93 -6.62 8.69
CA ARG A 143 9.03 -6.59 9.84
C ARG A 143 9.44 -5.59 10.93
N PRO A 144 10.72 -5.46 11.35
CA PRO A 144 11.11 -4.49 12.36
C PRO A 144 10.87 -3.04 11.91
N PHE A 145 11.23 -2.71 10.67
CA PHE A 145 11.02 -1.37 10.11
C PHE A 145 9.53 -1.04 9.98
N ILE A 146 8.73 -1.88 9.33
CA ILE A 146 7.30 -1.64 9.13
C ILE A 146 6.55 -1.62 10.48
N GLY A 147 6.90 -2.51 11.41
CA GLY A 147 6.31 -2.51 12.75
C GLY A 147 6.58 -1.21 13.51
N SER A 148 7.84 -0.73 13.51
CA SER A 148 8.18 0.54 14.14
C SER A 148 7.54 1.74 13.44
N LEU A 149 7.46 1.73 12.11
CA LEU A 149 6.78 2.76 11.34
C LEU A 149 5.29 2.85 11.72
N LEU A 150 4.54 1.75 11.67
CA LEU A 150 3.12 1.71 12.02
C LEU A 150 2.87 2.16 13.46
N LYS A 151 3.74 1.77 14.40
CA LYS A 151 3.69 2.24 15.78
C LYS A 151 3.86 3.75 15.86
N ASN A 152 4.91 4.28 15.26
CA ASN A 152 5.24 5.70 15.36
C ASN A 152 4.18 6.60 14.71
N ILE A 153 3.71 6.23 13.50
CA ILE A 153 2.65 7.02 12.83
C ILE A 153 1.34 6.97 13.60
N SER A 154 0.97 5.82 14.18
CA SER A 154 -0.26 5.71 14.97
C SER A 154 -0.22 6.54 16.25
N MET A 155 0.94 6.61 16.91
CA MET A 155 1.13 7.45 18.09
C MET A 155 1.14 8.94 17.75
N SER A 156 1.68 9.32 16.59
CA SER A 156 1.79 10.72 16.17
C SER A 156 0.49 11.26 15.55
N ASN A 157 -0.36 10.38 14.99
CA ASN A 157 -1.62 10.77 14.36
C ASN A 157 -2.75 9.78 14.69
N PRO A 158 -3.49 10.01 15.78
CA PRO A 158 -4.54 9.09 16.24
C PRO A 158 -5.80 9.06 15.34
N GLY A 159 -5.90 9.98 14.36
CA GLY A 159 -7.04 10.06 13.44
C GLY A 159 -6.96 9.13 12.22
N LEU A 160 -5.84 8.43 12.02
CA LEU A 160 -5.61 7.62 10.82
C LEU A 160 -6.54 6.40 10.72
N ILE A 161 -6.79 6.00 9.48
CA ILE A 161 -7.48 4.76 9.13
C ILE A 161 -6.45 3.77 8.58
N TYR A 162 -6.41 2.57 9.12
CA TYR A 162 -5.54 1.49 8.68
C TYR A 162 -6.36 0.38 8.03
N VAL A 163 -6.00 -0.02 6.82
CA VAL A 163 -6.58 -1.19 6.17
C VAL A 163 -5.51 -2.26 6.00
N LEU A 164 -5.73 -3.40 6.65
CA LEU A 164 -4.82 -4.54 6.64
C LEU A 164 -5.39 -5.62 5.71
N PHE A 165 -4.73 -5.81 4.56
CA PHE A 165 -5.17 -6.74 3.54
C PHE A 165 -4.57 -8.14 3.74
N GLY A 166 -5.40 -9.06 4.22
CA GLY A 166 -5.02 -10.45 4.43
C GLY A 166 -4.41 -10.73 5.80
N SER A 167 -4.16 -12.01 6.08
CA SER A 167 -3.66 -12.48 7.37
C SER A 167 -2.26 -11.96 7.70
N GLN A 168 -1.36 -11.90 6.71
CA GLN A 168 0.02 -11.44 6.92
C GLN A 168 0.04 -9.97 7.36
N ALA A 169 -0.66 -9.08 6.66
CA ALA A 169 -0.83 -7.68 7.07
C ALA A 169 -1.53 -7.59 8.43
N GLY A 170 -2.53 -8.44 8.67
CA GLY A 170 -3.24 -8.55 9.95
C GLY A 170 -2.34 -8.78 11.17
N THR A 171 -1.16 -9.42 10.99
CA THR A 171 -0.18 -9.64 12.07
C THR A 171 0.49 -8.34 12.54
N PHE A 172 0.29 -7.23 11.84
CA PHE A 172 0.82 -5.92 12.23
C PHE A 172 -0.13 -5.10 13.09
N GLN A 173 -1.38 -5.54 13.28
CA GLN A 173 -2.33 -4.83 14.16
C GLN A 173 -1.76 -4.50 15.55
N PRO A 174 -0.99 -5.36 16.25
CA PRO A 174 -0.45 -5.02 17.57
C PRO A 174 0.51 -3.84 17.60
N TYR A 175 1.07 -3.43 16.45
CA TYR A 175 1.93 -2.24 16.35
C TYR A 175 1.11 -0.95 16.26
N ILE A 176 -0.14 -1.00 15.83
CA ILE A 176 -1.04 0.16 15.69
C ILE A 176 -1.65 0.46 17.04
N GLN A 177 -1.25 1.58 17.65
CA GLN A 177 -1.66 1.95 19.01
C GLN A 177 -2.95 2.78 19.03
N THR A 178 -3.22 3.53 17.97
CA THR A 178 -4.38 4.42 17.84
C THR A 178 -4.88 4.44 16.40
N GLY A 179 -6.08 4.94 16.19
CA GLY A 179 -6.71 5.01 14.87
C GLY A 179 -7.74 3.90 14.63
N THR A 180 -8.40 3.95 13.49
CA THR A 180 -9.38 2.94 13.08
C THR A 180 -8.67 1.83 12.31
N VAL A 181 -8.80 0.57 12.73
CA VAL A 181 -8.21 -0.58 12.03
C VAL A 181 -9.28 -1.42 11.36
N ILE A 182 -9.19 -1.56 10.05
CA ILE A 182 -10.08 -2.38 9.23
C ILE A 182 -9.26 -3.58 8.69
N LYS A 183 -9.74 -4.80 8.90
CA LYS A 183 -9.13 -6.01 8.32
C LYS A 183 -10.04 -6.57 7.24
N VAL A 184 -9.46 -6.84 6.09
CA VAL A 184 -10.16 -7.40 4.93
C VAL A 184 -9.38 -8.58 4.36
N PRO A 185 -10.03 -9.52 3.67
CA PRO A 185 -9.33 -10.53 2.89
C PRO A 185 -8.36 -9.89 1.90
N HIS A 186 -7.26 -10.58 1.58
CA HIS A 186 -6.35 -10.09 0.55
C HIS A 186 -7.02 -10.21 -0.83
N PRO A 187 -6.96 -9.21 -1.72
CA PRO A 187 -7.61 -9.27 -3.05
C PRO A 187 -7.21 -10.48 -3.89
N ALA A 188 -5.99 -11.00 -3.74
CA ALA A 188 -5.59 -12.26 -4.40
C ALA A 188 -6.37 -13.48 -3.92
N TYR A 189 -6.89 -13.47 -2.70
CA TYR A 189 -7.82 -14.51 -2.24
C TYR A 189 -9.14 -14.42 -3.00
N ASN A 190 -9.71 -13.22 -3.07
CA ASN A 190 -10.95 -12.99 -3.81
C ASN A 190 -10.81 -13.38 -5.30
N ALA A 191 -9.69 -12.97 -5.94
CA ALA A 191 -9.42 -13.34 -7.33
C ALA A 191 -9.34 -14.86 -7.54
N ARG A 192 -8.71 -15.59 -6.60
CA ARG A 192 -8.53 -17.04 -6.69
C ARG A 192 -9.82 -17.81 -6.39
N THR A 193 -10.69 -17.28 -5.55
CA THR A 193 -11.97 -17.89 -5.14
C THR A 193 -13.15 -17.35 -5.95
N GLU A 194 -12.89 -16.47 -6.93
CA GLU A 194 -13.92 -15.83 -7.76
C GLU A 194 -14.99 -15.12 -6.93
N THR A 195 -14.57 -14.55 -5.78
CA THR A 195 -15.45 -13.79 -4.89
C THR A 195 -15.18 -12.30 -5.03
N LYS A 196 -16.21 -11.48 -4.82
CA LYS A 196 -16.07 -10.01 -4.85
C LYS A 196 -15.50 -9.49 -3.53
N MET A 197 -14.70 -8.43 -3.61
CA MET A 197 -14.36 -7.62 -2.46
C MET A 197 -15.57 -6.72 -2.11
N ASN A 198 -15.82 -6.54 -0.81
CA ASN A 198 -16.92 -5.68 -0.38
C ASN A 198 -16.62 -4.20 -0.69
N PRO A 199 -17.44 -3.53 -1.54
CA PRO A 199 -17.26 -2.11 -1.88
C PRO A 199 -17.47 -1.17 -0.68
N GLU A 200 -18.13 -1.62 0.39
CA GLU A 200 -18.30 -0.85 1.63
C GLU A 200 -16.96 -0.45 2.27
N LEU A 201 -15.85 -1.13 1.94
CA LEU A 201 -14.53 -0.69 2.35
C LEU A 201 -14.26 0.75 1.90
N PHE A 202 -14.49 1.06 0.63
CA PHE A 202 -14.18 2.36 0.02
C PHE A 202 -15.19 3.45 0.43
N THR A 203 -16.46 3.12 0.44
CA THR A 203 -17.52 4.03 0.89
C THR A 203 -17.43 4.30 2.39
N GLY A 204 -17.09 3.28 3.19
CA GLY A 204 -16.88 3.41 4.64
C GLY A 204 -15.69 4.29 4.99
N ILE A 205 -14.55 4.13 4.30
CA ILE A 205 -13.40 5.03 4.44
C ILE A 205 -13.81 6.48 4.16
N ASN A 206 -14.52 6.73 3.07
CA ASN A 206 -14.98 8.07 2.72
C ASN A 206 -15.97 8.64 3.74
N ARG A 207 -16.86 7.82 4.29
CA ARG A 207 -17.77 8.24 5.37
C ARG A 207 -16.99 8.68 6.61
N GLU A 208 -15.97 7.92 7.01
CA GLU A 208 -15.14 8.25 8.16
C GLU A 208 -14.27 9.48 7.93
N LEU A 209 -13.63 9.61 6.76
CA LEU A 209 -12.84 10.79 6.37
C LEU A 209 -13.71 12.05 6.30
N LYS A 210 -14.93 11.93 5.76
CA LYS A 210 -15.91 13.03 5.72
C LYS A 210 -16.26 13.50 7.13
N SER A 211 -16.48 12.55 8.05
CA SER A 211 -16.80 12.87 9.45
C SER A 211 -15.64 13.50 10.20
N LYS A 212 -14.41 12.99 10.01
CA LYS A 212 -13.22 13.46 10.76
C LYS A 212 -12.57 14.72 10.19
N TYR A 213 -12.52 14.81 8.86
CA TYR A 213 -11.69 15.82 8.17
C TYR A 213 -12.47 16.65 7.14
N GLY A 214 -13.75 16.36 6.90
CA GLY A 214 -14.56 17.03 5.88
C GLY A 214 -14.18 16.71 4.43
N ILE A 215 -13.36 15.69 4.21
CA ILE A 215 -12.84 15.29 2.89
C ILE A 215 -13.31 13.90 2.48
N THR A 216 -13.14 13.58 1.20
CA THR A 216 -13.31 12.23 0.65
C THR A 216 -12.19 11.92 -0.34
N ILE A 217 -11.87 10.65 -0.48
CA ILE A 217 -10.96 10.15 -1.52
C ILE A 217 -11.76 9.95 -2.82
N LYS A 218 -11.20 10.41 -3.93
CA LYS A 218 -11.70 10.10 -5.27
C LYS A 218 -11.04 8.81 -5.74
N TRP A 219 -11.81 7.73 -5.74
CA TRP A 219 -11.32 6.42 -6.13
C TRP A 219 -11.19 6.25 -7.64
N TYR A 220 -11.94 7.03 -8.40
CA TYR A 220 -11.95 7.12 -9.87
C TYR A 220 -12.45 8.51 -10.28
N LYS A 221 -12.40 8.79 -11.58
CA LYS A 221 -13.00 10.01 -12.16
C LYS A 221 -14.20 9.63 -13.00
N GLU A 222 -15.24 10.44 -12.97
CA GLU A 222 -16.39 10.39 -13.86
C GLU A 222 -16.34 11.55 -14.85
N TYR A 223 -16.87 11.33 -16.08
CA TYR A 223 -17.07 12.34 -17.09
C TYR A 223 -18.52 12.76 -17.15
#